data_8b16cddda03ada853a4c2877e57b6afe
#
_entry.id   8b16cddda03ada853a4c2877e57b6afe
#
_cell.length_a   1.000
_cell.length_b   1.000
_cell.length_c   1.000
_cell.angle_alpha   90.00
_cell.angle_beta   90.00
_cell.angle_gamma   90.00
#
_symmetry.space_group_name_H-M   'P 1'
#
loop_
_entity.id
_entity.type
_entity.pdbx_description
1 polymer ?
#
loop_
_entity_poly.entity_id
_entity_poly.type
_entity_poly.pdbx_seq_one_letter_code
_entity_poly.pdbx_strand_id
1 'polypeptide(L)'
;MKEIALEFLKIINGFGYEAYIVGGFVRDYIMKIQSHDIDITTNATPQELKNIFTNVKFPKNMNDQDCYGSVSIIYKNILFEVTTFREEYAYLDNRHPSSIHYVDDLETDLKRRDFTINAICMDQNGNIIDLLNGKTDLTNKVIKTINNPYKSFTDDALR
;
A
#
# COMPACT_ATOMS: atom_id res chain seq x y z
N MET A 1 0.39 15.47 -9.95
CA MET A 1 -0.03 14.38 -9.04
C MET A 1 1.16 13.81 -8.26
N LYS A 2 2.21 13.31 -8.92
CA LYS A 2 3.41 12.76 -8.25
C LYS A 2 4.00 13.72 -7.21
N GLU A 3 4.23 14.99 -7.55
CA GLU A 3 4.82 15.97 -6.62
C GLU A 3 3.99 16.14 -5.33
N ILE A 4 2.66 16.14 -5.45
CA ILE A 4 1.76 16.22 -4.29
C ILE A 4 1.84 14.93 -3.45
N ALA A 5 2.00 13.77 -4.09
CA ALA A 5 2.18 12.51 -3.39
C ALA A 5 3.52 12.48 -2.63
N LEU A 6 4.62 12.94 -3.23
CA LEU A 6 5.91 13.05 -2.55
C LEU A 6 5.86 14.03 -1.37
N GLU A 7 5.14 15.14 -1.51
CA GLU A 7 4.90 16.07 -0.40
C GLU A 7 4.09 15.42 0.71
N PHE A 8 3.06 14.64 0.37
CA PHE A 8 2.26 13.88 1.32
C PHE A 8 3.12 12.89 2.13
N LEU A 9 4.02 12.15 1.46
CA LEU A 9 4.98 11.28 2.15
C LEU A 9 5.89 12.05 3.11
N LYS A 10 6.39 13.23 2.69
CA LYS A 10 7.27 14.06 3.54
C LYS A 10 6.58 14.51 4.82
N ILE A 11 5.27 14.74 4.79
CA ILE A 11 4.50 15.07 6.00
C ILE A 11 4.53 13.89 6.96
N ILE A 12 4.17 12.68 6.51
CA ILE A 12 4.15 11.49 7.37
C ILE A 12 5.55 11.22 7.93
N ASN A 13 6.58 11.26 7.09
CA ASN A 13 7.97 11.01 7.50
C ASN A 13 8.48 12.09 8.47
N GLY A 14 8.01 13.34 8.34
CA GLY A 14 8.32 14.44 9.25
C GLY A 14 7.81 14.22 10.69
N PHE A 15 6.80 13.38 10.87
CA PHE A 15 6.30 12.93 12.17
C PHE A 15 7.03 11.67 12.71
N GLY A 16 8.04 11.19 11.99
CA GLY A 16 8.87 10.05 12.42
C GLY A 16 8.40 8.69 11.92
N TYR A 17 7.41 8.65 11.03
CA TYR A 17 6.93 7.42 10.42
C TYR A 17 7.55 7.19 9.04
N GLU A 18 7.60 5.93 8.60
CA GLU A 18 7.95 5.58 7.24
C GLU A 18 6.70 5.60 6.35
N ALA A 19 6.80 6.14 5.14
CA ALA A 19 5.71 6.11 4.17
C ALA A 19 6.24 6.02 2.73
N TYR A 20 5.53 5.24 1.90
CA TYR A 20 5.91 4.97 0.51
C TYR A 20 4.66 4.98 -0.38
N ILE A 21 4.79 5.48 -1.62
CA ILE A 21 3.82 5.18 -2.67
C ILE A 21 4.06 3.74 -3.09
N VAL A 22 3.00 2.97 -3.36
CA VAL A 22 3.10 1.55 -3.70
C VAL A 22 2.06 1.16 -4.75
N GLY A 23 2.19 -0.01 -5.33
CA GLY A 23 1.15 -0.60 -6.16
C GLY A 23 1.10 -0.08 -7.60
N GLY A 24 -0.12 0.00 -8.13
CA GLY A 24 -0.38 0.35 -9.52
C GLY A 24 0.24 1.65 -9.97
N PHE A 25 0.21 2.68 -9.12
CA PHE A 25 0.80 3.99 -9.44
C PHE A 25 2.29 3.90 -9.77
N VAL A 26 3.07 3.18 -8.95
CA VAL A 26 4.53 3.07 -9.15
C VAL A 26 4.85 2.23 -10.37
N ARG A 27 4.13 1.12 -10.58
CA ARG A 27 4.23 0.30 -11.79
C ARG A 27 3.98 1.14 -13.04
N ASP A 28 2.86 1.87 -13.07
CA ASP A 28 2.44 2.68 -14.21
C ASP A 28 3.42 3.84 -14.46
N TYR A 29 3.94 4.46 -13.39
CA TYR A 29 5.00 5.47 -13.49
C TYR A 29 6.25 4.92 -14.19
N ILE A 30 6.71 3.72 -13.82
CA ILE A 30 7.86 3.07 -14.48
C ILE A 30 7.56 2.79 -15.96
N MET A 31 6.33 2.39 -16.27
CA MET A 31 5.86 2.12 -17.64
C MET A 31 5.57 3.40 -18.45
N LYS A 32 5.67 4.59 -17.83
CA LYS A 32 5.30 5.89 -18.42
C LYS A 32 3.81 5.97 -18.83
N ILE A 33 2.96 5.27 -18.08
CA ILE A 33 1.50 5.29 -18.18
C ILE A 33 0.96 6.26 -17.15
N GLN A 34 -0.09 7.01 -17.50
CA GLN A 34 -0.76 7.89 -16.55
C GLN A 34 -1.64 7.07 -15.62
N SER A 35 -1.48 7.28 -14.32
CA SER A 35 -2.30 6.68 -13.26
C SER A 35 -2.89 7.77 -12.37
N HIS A 36 -4.06 7.50 -11.80
CA HIS A 36 -4.81 8.46 -10.98
C HIS A 36 -5.00 8.00 -9.53
N ASP A 37 -4.95 6.71 -9.27
CA ASP A 37 -5.14 6.13 -7.94
C ASP A 37 -3.77 6.01 -7.25
N ILE A 38 -3.66 6.60 -6.07
CA ILE A 38 -2.41 6.61 -5.32
C ILE A 38 -2.60 5.86 -4.01
N ASP A 39 -1.97 4.69 -3.94
CA ASP A 39 -1.87 3.90 -2.73
C ASP A 39 -0.60 4.25 -1.97
N ILE A 40 -0.76 4.47 -0.66
CA ILE A 40 0.32 4.70 0.28
C ILE A 40 0.38 3.55 1.27
N THR A 41 1.59 3.11 1.59
CA THR A 41 1.83 2.19 2.69
C THR A 41 2.75 2.85 3.71
N THR A 42 2.50 2.66 5.02
CA THR A 42 3.19 3.36 6.11
C THR A 42 3.19 2.52 7.38
N ASN A 43 4.15 2.74 8.28
CA ASN A 43 4.08 2.15 9.63
C ASN A 43 3.23 2.98 10.61
N ALA A 44 2.73 4.16 10.20
CA ALA A 44 1.76 4.90 10.99
C ALA A 44 0.41 4.17 11.05
N THR A 45 -0.16 4.03 12.23
CA THR A 45 -1.51 3.46 12.44
C THR A 45 -2.60 4.44 12.02
N PRO A 46 -3.84 3.98 11.77
CA PRO A 46 -4.96 4.88 11.47
C PRO A 46 -5.17 5.99 12.50
N GLN A 47 -4.92 5.70 13.78
CA GLN A 47 -5.06 6.68 14.86
C GLN A 47 -3.95 7.75 14.79
N GLU A 48 -2.72 7.36 14.48
CA GLU A 48 -1.60 8.28 14.30
C GLU A 48 -1.81 9.16 13.07
N LEU A 49 -2.34 8.59 11.98
CA LEU A 49 -2.71 9.36 10.79
C LEU A 49 -3.79 10.41 11.07
N LYS A 50 -4.74 10.14 11.98
CA LYS A 50 -5.72 11.15 12.47
C LYS A 50 -5.06 12.30 13.21
N ASN A 51 -3.95 12.06 13.90
CA ASN A 51 -3.22 13.11 14.59
C ASN A 51 -2.42 14.00 13.63
N ILE A 52 -2.06 13.45 12.45
CA ILE A 52 -1.29 14.16 11.40
C ILE A 52 -2.23 14.93 10.46
N PHE A 53 -3.37 14.32 10.08
CA PHE A 53 -4.28 14.85 9.07
C PHE A 53 -5.70 15.07 9.62
N THR A 54 -6.33 16.16 9.23
CA THR A 54 -7.70 16.50 9.67
C THR A 54 -8.80 15.78 8.88
N ASN A 55 -8.51 15.34 7.67
CA ASN A 55 -9.47 14.78 6.71
C ASN A 55 -9.30 13.26 6.51
N VAL A 56 -9.13 12.51 7.61
CA VAL A 56 -9.04 11.05 7.59
C VAL A 56 -10.43 10.44 7.58
N LYS A 57 -10.71 9.58 6.61
CA LYS A 57 -11.98 8.85 6.49
C LYS A 57 -11.73 7.35 6.61
N PHE A 58 -12.53 6.71 7.42
CA PHE A 58 -12.58 5.25 7.52
C PHE A 58 -13.49 4.66 6.44
N PRO A 59 -13.30 3.40 6.04
CA PRO A 59 -14.24 2.70 5.19
C PRO A 59 -15.66 2.77 5.76
N LYS A 60 -16.67 2.82 4.88
CA LYS A 60 -18.08 2.92 5.31
C LYS A 60 -18.43 1.79 6.28
N ASN A 61 -19.09 2.16 7.40
CA ASN A 61 -19.53 1.25 8.47
C ASN A 61 -18.41 0.54 9.25
N MET A 62 -17.17 1.02 9.15
CA MET A 62 -16.05 0.50 9.93
C MET A 62 -15.55 1.56 10.90
N ASN A 63 -15.11 1.12 12.07
CA ASN A 63 -14.42 1.94 13.06
C ASN A 63 -12.90 1.74 12.95
N ASP A 64 -12.17 2.38 13.82
CA ASP A 64 -10.70 2.33 13.85
C ASP A 64 -10.15 0.89 13.99
N GLN A 65 -10.92 -0.03 14.56
CA GLN A 65 -10.51 -1.42 14.78
C GLN A 65 -10.84 -2.34 13.60
N ASP A 66 -11.90 -2.02 12.85
CA ASP A 66 -12.42 -2.88 11.78
C ASP A 66 -11.91 -2.47 10.39
N CYS A 67 -11.16 -1.37 10.25
CA CYS A 67 -10.71 -0.85 8.95
C CYS A 67 -9.53 -1.61 8.33
N TYR A 68 -9.09 -2.71 8.93
CA TYR A 68 -7.92 -3.48 8.51
C TYR A 68 -6.67 -2.61 8.26
N GLY A 69 -6.53 -1.50 8.99
CA GLY A 69 -5.43 -0.58 8.86
C GLY A 69 -5.48 0.34 7.62
N SER A 70 -6.59 0.36 6.87
CA SER A 70 -6.73 1.19 5.67
C SER A 70 -7.64 2.39 5.92
N VAL A 71 -7.21 3.57 5.53
CA VAL A 71 -7.97 4.83 5.61
C VAL A 71 -7.82 5.63 4.32
N SER A 72 -8.81 6.47 4.03
CA SER A 72 -8.75 7.41 2.91
C SER A 72 -8.46 8.81 3.44
N ILE A 73 -7.52 9.52 2.86
CA ILE A 73 -7.13 10.88 3.24
C ILE A 73 -7.23 11.80 2.02
N ILE A 74 -7.94 12.92 2.16
CA ILE A 74 -7.98 13.95 1.11
C ILE A 74 -6.93 15.02 1.44
N TYR A 75 -5.94 15.16 0.57
CA TYR A 75 -4.91 16.18 0.67
C TYR A 75 -4.77 16.92 -0.67
N LYS A 76 -4.86 18.25 -0.66
CA LYS A 76 -4.82 19.10 -1.87
C LYS A 76 -5.75 18.60 -2.99
N ASN A 77 -6.99 18.24 -2.65
CA ASN A 77 -8.02 17.69 -3.54
C ASN A 77 -7.65 16.34 -4.22
N ILE A 78 -6.63 15.64 -3.73
CA ILE A 78 -6.29 14.28 -4.14
C ILE A 78 -6.68 13.33 -3.03
N LEU A 79 -7.34 12.23 -3.41
CA LEU A 79 -7.63 11.12 -2.53
C LEU A 79 -6.43 10.18 -2.46
N PHE A 80 -5.97 9.89 -1.26
CA PHE A 80 -4.93 8.91 -0.97
C PHE A 80 -5.55 7.74 -0.20
N GLU A 81 -5.35 6.54 -0.68
CA GLU A 81 -5.64 5.32 0.07
C GLU A 81 -4.39 4.95 0.87
N VAL A 82 -4.48 5.03 2.19
CA VAL A 82 -3.33 4.84 3.09
C VAL A 82 -3.55 3.59 3.91
N THR A 83 -2.62 2.64 3.82
CA THR A 83 -2.67 1.37 4.55
C THR A 83 -1.47 1.24 5.48
N THR A 84 -1.72 0.92 6.75
CA THR A 84 -0.68 0.61 7.73
C THR A 84 0.01 -0.71 7.37
N PHE A 85 1.35 -0.77 7.49
CA PHE A 85 2.12 -2.00 7.32
C PHE A 85 1.52 -3.11 8.17
N ARG A 86 1.23 -4.24 7.56
CA ARG A 86 0.55 -5.34 8.24
C ARG A 86 0.91 -6.71 7.69
N GLU A 87 0.75 -7.71 8.52
CA GLU A 87 0.59 -9.10 8.14
C GLU A 87 -0.88 -9.48 8.18
N GLU A 88 -1.28 -10.40 7.32
CA GLU A 88 -2.64 -10.88 7.17
C GLU A 88 -2.70 -12.37 7.47
N TYR A 89 -3.68 -12.77 8.30
CA TYR A 89 -3.85 -14.15 8.74
C TYR A 89 -5.25 -14.66 8.40
N ALA A 90 -5.30 -15.91 7.94
CA ALA A 90 -6.51 -16.68 7.67
C ALA A 90 -7.57 -15.90 6.84
N TYR A 91 -7.87 -16.41 5.68
CA TYR A 91 -8.92 -15.90 4.80
C TYR A 91 -10.09 -16.88 4.83
N LEU A 92 -11.15 -16.55 5.56
CA LEU A 92 -12.30 -17.43 5.75
C LEU A 92 -13.34 -17.29 4.63
N ASP A 93 -13.38 -16.14 3.98
CA ASP A 93 -14.33 -15.80 2.91
C ASP A 93 -13.69 -15.69 1.52
N ASN A 94 -12.42 -16.12 1.38
CA ASN A 94 -11.60 -15.99 0.16
C ASN A 94 -11.45 -14.55 -0.34
N ARG A 95 -11.47 -13.56 0.56
CA ARG A 95 -11.30 -12.14 0.21
C ARG A 95 -10.72 -11.30 1.34
N HIS A 96 -11.27 -11.41 2.54
CA HIS A 96 -10.86 -10.59 3.66
C HIS A 96 -10.07 -11.40 4.67
N PRO A 97 -8.94 -10.90 5.18
CA PRO A 97 -8.25 -11.56 6.26
C PRO A 97 -9.13 -11.55 7.51
N SER A 98 -9.15 -12.66 8.23
CA SER A 98 -9.90 -12.75 9.49
C SER A 98 -9.22 -12.00 10.63
N SER A 99 -7.92 -11.75 10.53
CA SER A 99 -7.15 -10.93 11.46
C SER A 99 -5.94 -10.31 10.77
N ILE A 100 -5.51 -9.16 11.29
CA ILE A 100 -4.29 -8.46 10.88
C ILE A 100 -3.44 -8.16 12.10
N HIS A 101 -2.11 -8.08 11.89
CA HIS A 101 -1.18 -7.51 12.85
C HIS A 101 -0.38 -6.40 12.18
N TYR A 102 -0.30 -5.24 12.83
CA TYR A 102 0.56 -4.16 12.37
C TYR A 102 2.02 -4.53 12.58
N VAL A 103 2.84 -4.19 11.58
CA VAL A 103 4.28 -4.43 11.60
C VAL A 103 5.02 -3.14 11.25
N ASP A 104 6.32 -3.08 11.60
CA ASP A 104 7.17 -1.92 11.30
C ASP A 104 8.03 -2.13 10.05
N ASP A 105 8.01 -3.32 9.47
CA ASP A 105 8.87 -3.71 8.36
C ASP A 105 8.13 -3.66 7.02
N LEU A 106 8.65 -2.84 6.09
CA LEU A 106 8.10 -2.69 4.74
C LEU A 106 8.10 -4.01 3.96
N GLU A 107 9.17 -4.80 4.04
CA GLU A 107 9.26 -6.06 3.27
C GLU A 107 8.16 -7.03 3.66
N THR A 108 7.83 -7.09 4.95
CA THR A 108 6.73 -7.90 5.47
C THR A 108 5.38 -7.44 4.90
N ASP A 109 5.10 -6.12 4.87
CA ASP A 109 3.89 -5.59 4.22
C ASP A 109 3.83 -5.92 2.73
N LEU A 110 4.95 -5.84 2.03
CA LEU A 110 4.99 -6.15 0.60
C LEU A 110 4.73 -7.64 0.31
N LYS A 111 5.16 -8.54 1.19
CA LYS A 111 4.97 -10.00 1.00
C LYS A 111 3.52 -10.47 1.04
N ARG A 112 2.59 -9.71 1.64
CA ARG A 112 1.16 -10.04 1.63
C ARG A 112 0.44 -9.65 0.34
N ARG A 113 1.06 -8.83 -0.53
CA ARG A 113 0.47 -8.31 -1.77
C ARG A 113 0.35 -9.42 -2.82
N ASP A 114 -0.34 -9.09 -3.90
CA ASP A 114 -0.67 -10.02 -4.98
C ASP A 114 0.54 -10.38 -5.87
N PHE A 115 1.02 -9.40 -6.63
CA PHE A 115 2.04 -9.58 -7.66
C PHE A 115 3.29 -8.76 -7.37
N THR A 116 4.45 -9.27 -7.79
CA THR A 116 5.74 -8.59 -7.66
C THR A 116 5.72 -7.21 -8.29
N ILE A 117 5.08 -7.04 -9.44
CA ILE A 117 4.95 -5.77 -10.18
C ILE A 117 4.10 -4.72 -9.42
N ASN A 118 3.28 -5.13 -8.47
CA ASN A 118 2.47 -4.26 -7.61
C ASN A 118 3.10 -4.07 -6.20
N ALA A 119 4.27 -4.65 -5.96
CA ALA A 119 5.02 -4.51 -4.71
C ALA A 119 6.27 -3.61 -4.87
N ILE A 120 6.31 -2.81 -5.93
CA ILE A 120 7.34 -1.80 -6.14
C ILE A 120 6.90 -0.52 -5.43
N CYS A 121 7.82 0.11 -4.69
CA CYS A 121 7.56 1.33 -3.93
C CYS A 121 8.33 2.53 -4.48
N MET A 122 7.88 3.73 -4.08
CA MET A 122 8.58 4.99 -4.31
C MET A 122 8.66 5.76 -2.99
N ASP A 123 9.87 6.21 -2.62
CA ASP A 123 10.09 7.01 -1.41
C ASP A 123 9.75 8.50 -1.61
N GLN A 124 9.84 9.29 -0.53
CA GLN A 124 9.58 10.73 -0.52
C GLN A 124 10.50 11.57 -1.42
N ASN A 125 11.62 11.01 -1.91
CA ASN A 125 12.57 11.65 -2.81
C ASN A 125 12.33 11.24 -4.27
N GLY A 126 11.38 10.32 -4.52
CA GLY A 126 11.07 9.76 -5.82
C GLY A 126 11.98 8.60 -6.23
N ASN A 127 12.76 8.04 -5.30
CA ASN A 127 13.57 6.85 -5.58
C ASN A 127 12.68 5.60 -5.59
N ILE A 128 12.95 4.70 -6.52
CA ILE A 128 12.25 3.41 -6.62
C ILE A 128 12.91 2.39 -5.69
N ILE A 129 12.10 1.76 -4.86
CA ILE A 129 12.47 0.68 -3.94
C ILE A 129 11.80 -0.60 -4.43
N ASP A 130 12.59 -1.63 -4.69
CA ASP A 130 12.12 -2.91 -5.23
C ASP A 130 12.76 -4.08 -4.48
N LEU A 131 12.10 -4.52 -3.42
CA LEU A 131 12.60 -5.60 -2.55
C LEU A 131 12.28 -7.00 -3.09
N LEU A 132 11.31 -7.11 -4.01
CA LEU A 132 10.79 -8.39 -4.50
C LEU A 132 11.04 -8.62 -6.01
N ASN A 133 11.97 -7.85 -6.60
CA ASN A 133 12.35 -7.94 -8.02
C ASN A 133 11.22 -7.66 -9.02
N GLY A 134 10.23 -6.86 -8.64
CA GLY A 134 9.09 -6.50 -9.48
C GLY A 134 9.48 -5.74 -10.74
N LYS A 135 10.54 -4.92 -10.72
CA LYS A 135 11.07 -4.22 -11.92
C LYS A 135 11.57 -5.19 -12.98
N THR A 136 12.23 -6.26 -12.56
CA THR A 136 12.71 -7.29 -13.48
C THR A 136 11.53 -8.00 -14.13
N ASP A 137 10.52 -8.39 -13.35
CA ASP A 137 9.31 -9.03 -13.87
C ASP A 137 8.54 -8.07 -14.81
N LEU A 138 8.44 -6.79 -14.45
CA LEU A 138 7.81 -5.77 -15.29
C LEU A 138 8.53 -5.59 -16.64
N THR A 139 9.86 -5.54 -16.62
CA THR A 139 10.69 -5.42 -17.84
C THR A 139 10.52 -6.64 -18.75
N ASN A 140 10.46 -7.82 -18.16
CA ASN A 140 10.29 -9.09 -18.86
C ASN A 140 8.83 -9.40 -19.24
N LYS A 141 7.87 -8.51 -18.88
CA LYS A 141 6.43 -8.69 -19.09
C LYS A 141 5.89 -9.97 -18.44
N VAL A 142 6.39 -10.29 -17.24
CA VAL A 142 5.98 -11.43 -16.44
C VAL A 142 5.03 -10.96 -15.34
N ILE A 143 3.89 -11.64 -15.21
CA ILE A 143 2.99 -11.53 -14.06
C ILE A 143 3.30 -12.68 -13.12
N LYS A 144 3.88 -12.36 -11.95
CA LYS A 144 4.31 -13.34 -10.97
C LYS A 144 3.73 -13.00 -9.61
N THR A 145 3.08 -13.97 -8.97
CA THR A 145 2.62 -13.84 -7.58
C THR A 145 3.82 -13.82 -6.64
N ILE A 146 3.72 -13.04 -5.57
CA ILE A 146 4.76 -12.94 -4.53
C ILE A 146 4.87 -14.27 -3.79
N ASN A 147 3.73 -14.84 -3.41
CA ASN A 147 3.64 -16.15 -2.76
C ASN A 147 3.27 -17.24 -3.76
N ASN A 148 3.11 -18.46 -3.26
CA ASN A 148 2.61 -19.59 -4.07
C ASN A 148 1.28 -19.21 -4.75
N PRO A 149 1.14 -19.35 -6.08
CA PRO A 149 -0.05 -18.92 -6.81
C PRO A 149 -1.33 -19.57 -6.29
N TYR A 150 -1.30 -20.88 -6.01
CA TYR A 150 -2.47 -21.59 -5.49
C TYR A 150 -2.96 -20.97 -4.18
N LYS A 151 -2.05 -20.72 -3.23
CA LYS A 151 -2.37 -20.06 -1.97
C LYS A 151 -2.89 -18.64 -2.21
N SER A 152 -2.21 -17.85 -3.04
CA SER A 152 -2.59 -16.46 -3.34
C SER A 152 -4.03 -16.34 -3.85
N PHE A 153 -4.44 -17.19 -4.78
CA PHE A 153 -5.80 -17.16 -5.36
C PHE A 153 -6.84 -17.88 -4.49
N THR A 154 -6.42 -18.76 -3.57
CA THR A 154 -7.32 -19.33 -2.57
C THR A 154 -7.61 -18.32 -1.46
N ASP A 155 -6.60 -17.57 -1.03
CA ASP A 155 -6.74 -16.53 0.00
C ASP A 155 -7.63 -15.38 -0.49
N ASP A 156 -7.39 -14.89 -1.71
CA ASP A 156 -8.21 -13.83 -2.33
C ASP A 156 -8.48 -14.15 -3.81
N ALA A 157 -9.72 -14.49 -4.10
CA ALA A 157 -10.17 -14.85 -5.45
C ALA A 157 -10.22 -13.66 -6.43
N LEU A 158 -10.05 -12.42 -5.95
CA LEU A 158 -10.06 -11.21 -6.77
C LEU A 158 -8.66 -10.73 -7.19
N ARG A 159 -7.62 -11.43 -6.77
CA ARG A 159 -6.23 -11.14 -7.20
C ARG A 159 -6.02 -11.30 -8.69
#